data_eab19ceb57cb5956352f5f0afcf74036
#
_entry.id   eab19ceb57cb5956352f5f0afcf74036
#
_cell.length_a   1.000
_cell.length_b   1.000
_cell.length_c   1.000
_cell.angle_alpha   90.00
_cell.angle_beta   90.00
_cell.angle_gamma   90.00
#
_symmetry.space_group_name_H-M   'P 1'
#
loop_
_entity.id
_entity.type
_entity.pdbx_description
1 polymer ?
#
loop_
_entity_poly.entity_id
_entity_poly.type
_entity_poly.pdbx_seq_one_letter_code
_entity_poly.pdbx_strand_id
1 'polypeptide(L)'
;LDPDSARRPFERVSIGELLSTVQHDLEPIAGEKSITITAAPSDLTIRGMKDALLMMVTNLTDNAIKYTQEGGRIELTALQDGSRILVRVSDNGPGIPEKDRARVFERFYRALGTHVSGNGLGLAIVQRIAEIHHGHIDIKDGLDGRGTTMEISFPSDS
;
A
#
# COMPACT_ATOMS: atom_id res chain seq x y z
N LEU A 1 21.14 18.64 -10.46
CA LEU A 1 19.73 18.42 -10.18
C LEU A 1 18.91 19.60 -10.66
N ASP A 2 18.01 19.33 -11.58
CA ASP A 2 17.07 20.34 -12.04
C ASP A 2 16.10 20.66 -10.90
N PRO A 3 16.05 21.91 -10.41
CA PRO A 3 15.12 22.27 -9.36
C PRO A 3 13.66 21.96 -9.69
N ASP A 4 13.31 22.01 -10.97
CA ASP A 4 11.94 21.73 -11.39
C ASP A 4 11.61 20.25 -11.31
N SER A 5 12.58 19.36 -11.50
CA SER A 5 12.33 17.93 -11.37
C SER A 5 12.13 17.50 -9.92
N ALA A 6 12.73 18.23 -8.97
CA ALA A 6 12.54 17.97 -7.55
C ALA A 6 11.22 18.54 -7.03
N ARG A 7 10.56 19.40 -7.80
CA ARG A 7 9.33 20.09 -7.43
C ARG A 7 8.21 19.84 -8.43
N ARG A 8 8.07 18.59 -8.86
CA ARG A 8 6.98 18.26 -9.78
C ARG A 8 5.66 18.66 -9.14
N PRO A 9 4.83 19.43 -9.85
CA PRO A 9 3.54 19.80 -9.29
C PRO A 9 2.68 18.57 -9.09
N PHE A 10 1.82 18.63 -8.11
CA PHE A 10 0.82 17.60 -7.92
C PHE A 10 -0.12 17.64 -9.11
N GLU A 11 -0.53 16.47 -9.55
CA GLU A 11 -1.48 16.31 -10.63
C GLU A 11 -2.65 15.45 -10.17
N ARG A 12 -3.71 15.43 -10.95
CA ARG A 12 -4.84 14.55 -10.68
C ARG A 12 -4.45 13.13 -11.05
N VAL A 13 -4.50 12.22 -10.10
CA VAL A 13 -4.10 10.83 -10.29
C VAL A 13 -5.32 9.94 -10.18
N SER A 14 -5.55 9.09 -11.19
CA SER A 14 -6.61 8.09 -11.17
C SER A 14 -6.19 6.94 -10.27
N ILE A 15 -6.95 6.72 -9.20
CA ILE A 15 -6.64 5.63 -8.27
C ILE A 15 -6.92 4.28 -8.94
N GLY A 16 -7.98 4.18 -9.71
CA GLY A 16 -8.28 2.94 -10.43
C GLY A 16 -7.16 2.49 -11.32
N GLU A 17 -6.57 3.41 -12.10
CA GLU A 17 -5.42 3.10 -12.94
C GLU A 17 -4.21 2.71 -12.10
N LEU A 18 -3.99 3.40 -11.00
CA LEU A 18 -2.88 3.12 -10.10
C LEU A 18 -2.94 1.69 -9.57
N LEU A 19 -4.12 1.29 -9.06
CA LEU A 19 -4.30 -0.04 -8.50
C LEU A 19 -4.18 -1.12 -9.58
N SER A 20 -4.73 -0.86 -10.75
CA SER A 20 -4.64 -1.79 -11.88
C SER A 20 -3.20 -2.02 -12.32
N THR A 21 -2.41 -0.94 -12.37
CA THR A 21 -0.99 -1.02 -12.73
C THR A 21 -0.22 -1.86 -11.72
N VAL A 22 -0.45 -1.64 -10.43
CA VAL A 22 0.22 -2.41 -9.38
C VAL A 22 -0.15 -3.88 -9.47
N GLN A 23 -1.43 -4.18 -9.66
CA GLN A 23 -1.87 -5.56 -9.83
C GLN A 23 -1.12 -6.23 -10.99
N HIS A 24 -1.13 -5.59 -12.14
CA HIS A 24 -0.49 -6.14 -13.33
C HIS A 24 1.01 -6.37 -13.11
N ASP A 25 1.68 -5.40 -12.53
CA ASP A 25 3.14 -5.45 -12.35
C ASP A 25 3.57 -6.52 -11.35
N LEU A 26 2.76 -6.81 -10.35
CA LEU A 26 3.13 -7.74 -9.28
C LEU A 26 2.50 -9.13 -9.43
N GLU A 27 1.64 -9.35 -10.41
CA GLU A 27 1.08 -10.67 -10.65
C GLU A 27 2.13 -11.78 -10.82
N PRO A 28 3.22 -11.56 -11.57
CA PRO A 28 4.23 -12.63 -11.69
C PRO A 28 4.83 -13.05 -10.35
N ILE A 29 5.14 -12.08 -9.49
CA ILE A 29 5.73 -12.37 -8.18
C ILE A 29 4.70 -13.06 -7.27
N ALA A 30 3.47 -12.57 -7.28
CA ALA A 30 2.40 -13.18 -6.49
C ALA A 30 2.13 -14.61 -6.97
N GLY A 31 2.18 -14.84 -8.29
CA GLY A 31 1.95 -16.16 -8.87
C GLY A 31 2.96 -17.20 -8.42
N GLU A 32 4.19 -16.78 -8.11
CA GLU A 32 5.20 -17.71 -7.57
C GLU A 32 4.78 -18.31 -6.24
N LYS A 33 3.94 -17.62 -5.49
CA LYS A 33 3.37 -18.10 -4.22
C LYS A 33 1.91 -18.49 -4.36
N SER A 34 1.39 -18.58 -5.56
CA SER A 34 -0.02 -18.84 -5.82
C SER A 34 -0.96 -17.86 -5.11
N ILE A 35 -0.50 -16.63 -4.94
CA ILE A 35 -1.30 -15.56 -4.34
C ILE A 35 -2.09 -14.85 -5.43
N THR A 36 -3.38 -14.64 -5.17
CA THR A 36 -4.26 -13.92 -6.09
C THR A 36 -4.34 -12.45 -5.67
N ILE A 37 -4.02 -11.55 -6.60
CA ILE A 37 -4.18 -10.11 -6.39
C ILE A 37 -5.37 -9.64 -7.21
N THR A 38 -6.28 -8.90 -6.57
CA THR A 38 -7.40 -8.27 -7.28
C THR A 38 -7.37 -6.77 -7.02
N ALA A 39 -7.63 -5.99 -8.06
CA ALA A 39 -7.75 -4.54 -7.96
C ALA A 39 -9.17 -4.15 -8.30
N ALA A 40 -9.90 -3.56 -7.35
CA ALA A 40 -11.26 -3.11 -7.59
C ALA A 40 -11.27 -1.89 -8.50
N PRO A 41 -12.18 -1.82 -9.47
CA PRO A 41 -12.32 -0.61 -10.28
C PRO A 41 -12.67 0.60 -9.40
N SER A 42 -12.19 1.77 -9.78
CA SER A 42 -12.47 2.99 -9.05
C SER A 42 -12.42 4.19 -9.98
N ASP A 43 -13.35 5.12 -9.78
CA ASP A 43 -13.36 6.41 -10.48
C ASP A 43 -12.76 7.53 -9.64
N LEU A 44 -12.28 7.20 -8.45
CA LEU A 44 -11.75 8.20 -7.53
C LEU A 44 -10.41 8.74 -8.03
N THR A 45 -10.19 10.02 -7.74
CA THR A 45 -8.93 10.68 -8.06
C THR A 45 -8.41 11.41 -6.83
N ILE A 46 -7.09 11.53 -6.75
CA ILE A 46 -6.46 12.37 -5.73
C ILE A 46 -5.43 13.24 -6.41
N ARG A 47 -5.08 14.34 -5.77
CA ARG A 47 -3.97 15.16 -6.27
C ARG A 47 -2.70 14.68 -5.60
N GLY A 48 -1.71 14.39 -6.44
CA GLY A 48 -0.46 13.89 -5.91
C GLY A 48 0.60 13.71 -6.97
N MET A 49 1.68 13.11 -6.56
CA MET A 49 2.80 12.75 -7.43
C MET A 49 2.61 11.31 -7.87
N LYS A 50 2.22 11.12 -9.13
CA LYS A 50 1.86 9.81 -9.65
C LYS A 50 2.92 8.74 -9.38
N ASP A 51 4.19 9.05 -9.68
CA ASP A 51 5.27 8.07 -9.52
C ASP A 51 5.48 7.70 -8.06
N ALA A 52 5.37 8.67 -7.16
CA ALA A 52 5.52 8.42 -5.73
C ALA A 52 4.35 7.57 -5.20
N LEU A 53 3.13 7.89 -5.62
CA LEU A 53 1.95 7.11 -5.22
C LEU A 53 2.03 5.68 -5.74
N LEU A 54 2.51 5.51 -6.98
CA LEU A 54 2.72 4.18 -7.55
C LEU A 54 3.74 3.40 -6.73
N MET A 55 4.85 4.03 -6.38
CA MET A 55 5.87 3.40 -5.53
C MET A 55 5.31 2.99 -4.18
N MET A 56 4.48 3.85 -3.58
CA MET A 56 3.87 3.57 -2.29
C MET A 56 2.99 2.33 -2.33
N VAL A 57 2.06 2.27 -3.28
CA VAL A 57 1.15 1.13 -3.39
C VAL A 57 1.91 -0.14 -3.79
N THR A 58 2.90 0.00 -4.67
CA THR A 58 3.75 -1.13 -5.06
C THR A 58 4.48 -1.71 -3.83
N ASN A 59 5.06 -0.85 -3.00
CA ASN A 59 5.77 -1.30 -1.80
C ASN A 59 4.83 -1.97 -0.80
N LEU A 60 3.63 -1.42 -0.61
CA LEU A 60 2.64 -2.03 0.29
C LEU A 60 2.22 -3.40 -0.23
N THR A 61 1.99 -3.52 -1.53
CA THR A 61 1.54 -4.77 -2.14
C THR A 61 2.66 -5.81 -2.14
N ASP A 62 3.88 -5.40 -2.46
CA ASP A 62 5.03 -6.29 -2.40
C ASP A 62 5.24 -6.83 -0.99
N ASN A 63 5.09 -5.95 -0.01
CA ASN A 63 5.20 -6.34 1.39
C ASN A 63 4.11 -7.36 1.77
N ALA A 64 2.88 -7.14 1.29
CA ALA A 64 1.78 -8.07 1.53
C ALA A 64 2.07 -9.45 0.91
N ILE A 65 2.65 -9.47 -0.30
CA ILE A 65 3.03 -10.73 -0.94
C ILE A 65 4.06 -11.48 -0.08
N LYS A 66 5.06 -10.76 0.44
CA LYS A 66 6.11 -11.37 1.23
C LYS A 66 5.59 -12.03 2.52
N TYR A 67 4.60 -11.42 3.15
CA TYR A 67 4.10 -11.88 4.45
C TYR A 67 2.85 -12.76 4.36
N THR A 68 2.23 -12.85 3.19
CA THR A 68 1.07 -13.71 3.02
C THR A 68 1.52 -15.11 2.64
N GLN A 69 0.86 -16.12 3.19
CA GLN A 69 1.18 -17.51 2.94
C GLN A 69 0.84 -17.90 1.50
N GLU A 70 1.45 -18.99 1.04
CA GLU A 70 1.16 -19.55 -0.27
C GLU A 70 -0.34 -19.81 -0.42
N GLY A 71 -0.90 -19.45 -1.55
CA GLY A 71 -2.31 -19.62 -1.82
C GLY A 71 -3.20 -18.53 -1.25
N GLY A 72 -2.59 -17.47 -0.68
CA GLY A 72 -3.35 -16.38 -0.08
C GLY A 72 -3.96 -15.41 -1.07
N ARG A 73 -4.57 -14.34 -0.53
CA ARG A 73 -5.25 -13.33 -1.34
C ARG A 73 -4.85 -11.93 -0.91
N ILE A 74 -4.78 -11.04 -1.89
CA ILE A 74 -4.54 -9.61 -1.66
C ILE A 74 -5.59 -8.84 -2.47
N GLU A 75 -6.21 -7.85 -1.84
CA GLU A 75 -7.19 -6.99 -2.52
C GLU A 75 -6.75 -5.53 -2.42
N LEU A 76 -6.74 -4.86 -3.56
CA LEU A 76 -6.44 -3.44 -3.66
C LEU A 76 -7.75 -2.71 -3.89
N THR A 77 -8.12 -1.81 -3.00
CA THR A 77 -9.42 -1.13 -3.06
C THR A 77 -9.27 0.35 -2.72
N ALA A 78 -10.26 1.13 -3.12
CA ALA A 78 -10.35 2.53 -2.76
C ALA A 78 -11.80 2.90 -2.53
N LEU A 79 -12.02 3.81 -1.58
CA LEU A 79 -13.37 4.30 -1.31
C LEU A 79 -13.30 5.74 -0.77
N GLN A 80 -14.40 6.44 -0.91
CA GLN A 80 -14.51 7.78 -0.37
C GLN A 80 -15.25 7.72 0.97
N ASP A 81 -14.67 8.40 1.95
CA ASP A 81 -15.23 8.48 3.29
C ASP A 81 -15.28 9.96 3.68
N GLY A 82 -16.41 10.60 3.42
CA GLY A 82 -16.57 12.03 3.68
C GLY A 82 -15.59 12.85 2.85
N SER A 83 -14.74 13.64 3.52
CA SER A 83 -13.75 14.48 2.86
C SER A 83 -12.41 13.76 2.64
N ARG A 84 -12.37 12.46 2.91
CA ARG A 84 -11.16 11.66 2.74
C ARG A 84 -11.36 10.59 1.70
N ILE A 85 -10.27 10.18 1.07
CA ILE A 85 -10.25 9.04 0.19
C ILE A 85 -9.31 8.01 0.80
N LEU A 86 -9.80 6.78 0.88
CA LEU A 86 -9.07 5.67 1.50
C LEU A 86 -8.58 4.72 0.44
N VAL A 87 -7.29 4.42 0.45
CA VAL A 87 -6.69 3.40 -0.41
C VAL A 87 -6.23 2.28 0.49
N ARG A 88 -6.65 1.05 0.19
CA ARG A 88 -6.39 -0.11 1.04
C ARG A 88 -5.69 -1.21 0.29
N VAL A 89 -4.68 -1.78 0.94
CA VAL A 89 -4.05 -3.03 0.51
C VAL A 89 -4.33 -4.04 1.62
N SER A 90 -5.18 -5.01 1.33
CA SER A 90 -5.67 -5.97 2.33
C SER A 90 -5.21 -7.38 1.96
N ASP A 91 -4.73 -8.13 2.94
CA ASP A 91 -4.32 -9.52 2.74
C ASP A 91 -4.98 -10.44 3.77
N ASN A 92 -4.91 -11.74 3.52
CA ASN A 92 -5.37 -12.77 4.45
C ASN A 92 -4.21 -13.54 5.08
N GLY A 93 -3.08 -12.88 5.25
CA GLY A 93 -1.90 -13.46 5.89
C GLY A 93 -2.04 -13.57 7.41
N PRO A 94 -0.92 -13.69 8.13
CA PRO A 94 -0.96 -13.87 9.58
C PRO A 94 -1.35 -12.61 10.36
N GLY A 95 -1.26 -11.43 9.74
CA GLY A 95 -1.55 -10.18 10.42
C GLY A 95 -0.35 -9.65 11.19
N ILE A 96 -0.51 -8.44 11.70
CA ILE A 96 0.51 -7.79 12.54
C ILE A 96 -0.11 -7.60 13.93
N PRO A 97 0.54 -8.13 14.98
CA PRO A 97 0.03 -7.92 16.33
C PRO A 97 -0.16 -6.43 16.61
N GLU A 98 -1.25 -6.09 17.28
CA GLU A 98 -1.59 -4.70 17.54
C GLU A 98 -0.46 -3.94 18.22
N LYS A 99 0.22 -4.60 19.16
CA LYS A 99 1.35 -4.00 19.88
C LYS A 99 2.53 -3.64 18.98
N ASP A 100 2.63 -4.26 17.81
CA ASP A 100 3.74 -4.03 16.88
C ASP A 100 3.39 -3.08 15.76
N ARG A 101 2.12 -2.70 15.62
CA ARG A 101 1.67 -1.92 14.45
C ARG A 101 2.34 -0.56 14.34
N ALA A 102 2.59 0.11 15.45
CA ALA A 102 3.28 1.40 15.42
C ALA A 102 4.74 1.27 15.01
N ARG A 103 5.34 0.10 15.23
CA ARG A 103 6.77 -0.12 14.99
C ARG A 103 7.10 -0.55 13.57
N VAL A 104 6.11 -1.03 12.81
CA VAL A 104 6.40 -1.56 11.47
C VAL A 104 6.94 -0.52 10.52
N PHE A 105 6.75 0.77 10.81
CA PHE A 105 7.29 1.86 10.01
C PHE A 105 8.71 2.26 10.39
N GLU A 106 9.24 1.67 11.45
CA GLU A 106 10.63 1.91 11.82
C GLU A 106 11.54 1.22 10.81
N ARG A 107 12.68 1.85 10.54
CA ARG A 107 13.66 1.27 9.63
C ARG A 107 14.10 -0.10 10.12
N PHE A 108 14.22 -1.04 9.19
CA PHE A 108 14.70 -2.40 9.45
C PHE A 108 13.80 -3.22 10.37
N TYR A 109 12.59 -2.73 10.68
CA TYR A 109 11.66 -3.53 11.47
C TYR A 109 11.25 -4.79 10.70
N ARG A 110 11.15 -5.91 11.41
CA ARG A 110 10.59 -7.14 10.89
C ARG A 110 9.76 -7.78 11.98
N ALA A 111 8.63 -8.35 11.60
CA ALA A 111 7.79 -9.07 12.56
C ALA A 111 8.51 -10.31 13.06
N LEU A 112 8.31 -10.61 14.34
CA LEU A 112 8.92 -11.78 14.98
C LEU A 112 8.49 -13.07 14.27
N GLY A 113 9.43 -13.96 14.03
CA GLY A 113 9.16 -15.27 13.47
C GLY A 113 9.06 -15.30 11.97
N THR A 114 9.21 -14.17 11.28
CA THR A 114 9.22 -14.17 9.84
C THR A 114 10.64 -14.40 9.33
N HIS A 115 10.76 -15.19 8.28
CA HIS A 115 12.03 -15.44 7.60
C HIS A 115 12.05 -14.77 6.23
N VAL A 116 11.31 -13.69 6.10
CA VAL A 116 11.18 -13.00 4.83
C VAL A 116 12.41 -12.12 4.61
N SER A 117 13.03 -12.26 3.46
CA SER A 117 14.14 -11.39 3.08
C SER A 117 13.58 -10.00 2.73
N GLY A 118 14.31 -8.98 3.11
CA GLY A 118 13.91 -7.60 2.90
C GLY A 118 14.64 -6.73 3.91
N ASN A 119 14.72 -5.47 3.65
CA ASN A 119 15.48 -4.54 4.49
C ASN A 119 14.62 -3.67 5.41
N GLY A 120 13.30 -3.80 5.37
CA GLY A 120 12.42 -3.00 6.20
C GLY A 120 12.30 -1.54 5.78
N LEU A 121 12.94 -1.15 4.69
CA LEU A 121 12.90 0.24 4.24
C LEU A 121 11.61 0.59 3.51
N GLY A 122 10.92 -0.41 2.95
CA GLY A 122 9.73 -0.19 2.14
C GLY A 122 8.63 0.58 2.88
N LEU A 123 8.37 0.23 4.13
CA LEU A 123 7.33 0.89 4.91
C LEU A 123 7.74 2.30 5.36
N ALA A 124 9.03 2.54 5.59
CA ALA A 124 9.51 3.88 5.89
C ALA A 124 9.31 4.81 4.69
N ILE A 125 9.54 4.30 3.49
CA ILE A 125 9.30 5.04 2.26
C ILE A 125 7.80 5.33 2.09
N VAL A 126 6.95 4.34 2.37
CA VAL A 126 5.49 4.50 2.32
C VAL A 126 5.05 5.62 3.26
N GLN A 127 5.55 5.62 4.48
CA GLN A 127 5.21 6.64 5.46
C GLN A 127 5.61 8.03 4.97
N ARG A 128 6.80 8.15 4.40
CA ARG A 128 7.29 9.42 3.89
C ARG A 128 6.42 9.94 2.74
N ILE A 129 6.05 9.05 1.83
CA ILE A 129 5.19 9.43 0.70
C ILE A 129 3.82 9.88 1.20
N ALA A 130 3.25 9.15 2.17
CA ALA A 130 1.97 9.54 2.75
C ALA A 130 2.05 10.94 3.37
N GLU A 131 3.12 11.23 4.13
CA GLU A 131 3.31 12.55 4.74
C GLU A 131 3.35 13.66 3.70
N ILE A 132 4.07 13.45 2.61
CA ILE A 132 4.17 14.43 1.52
C ILE A 132 2.79 14.73 0.93
N HIS A 133 1.90 13.76 0.94
CA HIS A 133 0.55 13.88 0.38
C HIS A 133 -0.51 14.24 1.44
N HIS A 134 -0.08 14.62 2.65
CA HIS A 134 -0.99 14.93 3.78
C HIS A 134 -1.89 13.75 4.12
N GLY A 135 -1.36 12.55 3.94
CA GLY A 135 -2.08 11.33 4.22
C GLY A 135 -1.73 10.74 5.57
N HIS A 136 -2.56 9.79 5.99
CA HIS A 136 -2.34 9.02 7.22
C HIS A 136 -2.38 7.55 6.89
N ILE A 137 -1.54 6.77 7.56
CA ILE A 137 -1.50 5.32 7.41
C ILE A 137 -2.06 4.70 8.67
N ASP A 138 -3.02 3.78 8.49
CA ASP A 138 -3.55 2.96 9.57
C ASP A 138 -3.38 1.50 9.23
N ILE A 139 -3.17 0.69 10.24
CA ILE A 139 -3.09 -0.76 10.10
C ILE A 139 -4.32 -1.35 10.77
N LYS A 140 -5.05 -2.15 10.01
CA LYS A 140 -6.29 -2.78 10.47
C LYS A 140 -6.25 -4.26 10.18
N ASP A 141 -7.23 -5.00 10.69
CA ASP A 141 -7.37 -6.41 10.37
C ASP A 141 -7.64 -6.57 8.87
N GLY A 142 -7.16 -7.68 8.32
CA GLY A 142 -7.26 -7.93 6.90
C GLY A 142 -8.53 -8.65 6.49
N LEU A 143 -8.41 -9.41 5.40
CA LEU A 143 -9.55 -10.10 4.80
C LEU A 143 -10.08 -11.18 5.75
N ASP A 144 -11.40 -11.28 5.84
CA ASP A 144 -12.09 -12.27 6.66
C ASP A 144 -11.71 -12.16 8.15
N GLY A 145 -11.36 -10.97 8.63
CA GLY A 145 -10.93 -10.75 10.00
C GLY A 145 -9.55 -11.28 10.32
N ARG A 146 -8.80 -11.66 9.28
CA ARG A 146 -7.46 -12.21 9.41
C ARG A 146 -6.51 -11.45 8.49
N GLY A 147 -5.24 -11.42 8.83
CA GLY A 147 -4.27 -10.73 8.01
C GLY A 147 -4.16 -9.25 8.33
N THR A 148 -3.78 -8.47 7.34
CA THR A 148 -3.49 -7.06 7.53
C THR A 148 -4.12 -6.22 6.43
N THR A 149 -4.70 -5.09 6.82
CA THR A 149 -5.07 -4.04 5.89
C THR A 149 -4.20 -2.82 6.18
N MET A 150 -3.44 -2.40 5.19
CA MET A 150 -2.75 -1.11 5.21
C MET A 150 -3.67 -0.11 4.53
N GLU A 151 -4.14 0.88 5.29
CA GLU A 151 -5.06 1.88 4.80
C GLU A 151 -4.39 3.24 4.80
N ILE A 152 -4.40 3.91 3.66
CA ILE A 152 -3.88 5.26 3.56
C ILE A 152 -5.03 6.19 3.23
N SER A 153 -5.22 7.21 4.07
CA SER A 153 -6.25 8.20 3.84
C SER A 153 -5.64 9.47 3.28
N PHE A 154 -6.28 10.03 2.27
CA PHE A 154 -5.83 11.25 1.60
C PHE A 154 -6.95 12.29 1.65
N PRO A 155 -6.61 13.60 1.59
CA PRO A 155 -7.64 14.61 1.40
C PRO A 155 -8.36 14.38 0.06
N SER A 156 -9.67 14.58 0.04
CA SER A 156 -10.43 14.48 -1.19
C SER A 156 -10.01 15.60 -2.15
N ASP A 157 -10.06 15.30 -3.46
CA ASP A 157 -9.72 16.25 -4.53
C ASP A 157 -10.88 17.18 -4.88
N SER A 158 -11.99 17.06 -4.20
CA SER A 158 -13.16 17.90 -4.51
C SER A 158 -13.00 19.32 -4.03
#